data_31f0199fd50d44e8a2680e5be821eab6
#
_entry.id   31f0199fd50d44e8a2680e5be821eab6
#
_cell.length_a   1.000
_cell.length_b   1.000
_cell.length_c   1.000
_cell.angle_alpha   90.00
_cell.angle_beta   90.00
_cell.angle_gamma   90.00
#
_symmetry.space_group_name_H-M   'P 1'
#
loop_
_entity.id
_entity.type
_entity.pdbx_description
1 polymer ?
#
loop_
_entity_poly.entity_id
_entity_poly.type
_entity_poly.pdbx_seq_one_letter_code
_entity_poly.pdbx_strand_id
1 'polypeptide(L)'
;MKTAGIIAEYNPFHKGHEYQIRYTKERLKADYVIVAMSGDYVQRGTPALISKHARAEMALRCGADLVLEMPVSISTASAEAFAMGGVSLLDSLGVVDILCFGSESGEISALKELAEILVEEPEEYKKLLKSFLSEGLTFPAARSQALTEYFKNPHNFSGDDFDGVLTPLLNEVTQILNTPNNILGIEYCKALLRLNSQMRPVTIRRAGMGYHETTVPEGNSTVLSPDLQSPTDFFASATAIRNLILQNSPNPDALTSQIPEPAFPVFQKAVNSGEFLTENSLDSILSYCLMKENGKSLSSYMDVSEDLARRIINQQNLLLSFSQSVSVLKTRELTQTRIQRALLHIILNIHTAPTQIPFARVLGFRRESSELLSRIKQHSRIPLITKLADAQNLLDSEGNQILSETVFSSNLYEKLLCLKTGRKFCHESQKQLIIL
;
A
#
# COMPACT_ATOMS: atom_id res chain seq x y z
N MET A 1 -2.75 12.81 24.82
CA MET A 1 -2.41 11.52 24.21
C MET A 1 -2.41 11.73 22.71
N LYS A 2 -1.29 11.60 22.07
CA LYS A 2 -1.06 11.86 20.66
C LYS A 2 -0.95 10.55 19.90
N THR A 3 -1.76 10.34 18.89
CA THR A 3 -1.82 9.10 18.12
C THR A 3 -1.42 9.35 16.68
N ALA A 4 -0.55 8.52 16.14
CA ALA A 4 -0.17 8.58 14.73
C ALA A 4 -0.64 7.35 13.97
N GLY A 5 -1.10 7.56 12.74
CA GLY A 5 -1.46 6.53 11.77
C GLY A 5 -0.37 6.36 10.71
N ILE A 6 -0.13 5.13 10.32
CA ILE A 6 0.73 4.74 9.20
C ILE A 6 -0.08 3.84 8.28
N ILE A 7 -0.03 4.08 6.97
CA ILE A 7 -0.60 3.19 5.96
C ILE A 7 0.55 2.43 5.31
N ALA A 8 0.49 1.08 5.31
CA ALA A 8 1.62 0.26 4.90
C ALA A 8 1.23 -1.08 4.27
N GLU A 9 2.14 -1.64 3.49
CA GLU A 9 2.05 -3.02 2.98
C GLU A 9 2.93 -3.99 3.78
N TYR A 10 4.10 -3.53 4.21
CA TYR A 10 5.12 -4.34 4.90
C TYR A 10 5.47 -5.65 4.15
N ASN A 11 5.80 -5.55 2.89
CA ASN A 11 5.96 -6.70 2.00
C ASN A 11 7.42 -6.98 1.55
N PRO A 12 8.30 -7.53 2.45
CA PRO A 12 8.11 -7.76 3.88
C PRO A 12 8.39 -6.51 4.73
N PHE A 13 8.18 -6.61 6.04
CA PHE A 13 8.62 -5.61 7.03
C PHE A 13 10.15 -5.59 7.07
N HIS A 14 10.76 -4.39 7.09
CA HIS A 14 12.22 -4.21 7.09
C HIS A 14 12.65 -2.99 7.92
N LYS A 15 13.97 -2.79 8.10
CA LYS A 15 14.54 -1.71 8.93
C LYS A 15 14.03 -0.31 8.59
N GLY A 16 13.75 -0.03 7.32
CA GLY A 16 13.13 1.26 6.94
C GLY A 16 11.74 1.48 7.53
N HIS A 17 10.96 0.41 7.70
CA HIS A 17 9.65 0.48 8.37
C HIS A 17 9.77 0.62 9.89
N GLU A 18 10.72 -0.07 10.51
CA GLU A 18 11.05 0.13 11.92
C GLU A 18 11.50 1.57 12.19
N TYR A 19 12.37 2.11 11.33
CA TYR A 19 12.80 3.51 11.41
C TYR A 19 11.60 4.47 11.38
N GLN A 20 10.63 4.25 10.48
CA GLN A 20 9.43 5.07 10.41
C GLN A 20 8.61 5.02 11.71
N ILE A 21 8.39 3.84 12.28
CA ILE A 21 7.66 3.67 13.56
C ILE A 21 8.43 4.37 14.69
N ARG A 22 9.73 4.17 14.77
CA ARG A 22 10.58 4.80 15.80
C ARG A 22 10.60 6.32 15.66
N TYR A 23 10.79 6.85 14.45
CA TYR A 23 10.71 8.29 14.18
C TYR A 23 9.38 8.88 14.64
N THR A 24 8.29 8.19 14.35
CA THR A 24 6.94 8.61 14.72
C THR A 24 6.80 8.71 16.25
N LYS A 25 7.33 7.75 17.01
CA LYS A 25 7.31 7.79 18.48
C LYS A 25 8.28 8.82 19.06
N GLU A 26 9.51 8.85 18.61
CA GLU A 26 10.58 9.62 19.25
C GLU A 26 10.62 11.09 18.79
N ARG A 27 10.41 11.35 17.47
CA ARG A 27 10.51 12.72 16.93
C ARG A 27 9.15 13.41 16.86
N LEU A 28 8.11 12.71 16.43
CA LEU A 28 6.78 13.28 16.39
C LEU A 28 6.10 13.23 17.78
N LYS A 29 6.71 12.55 18.75
CA LYS A 29 6.18 12.40 20.11
C LYS A 29 4.78 11.80 20.14
N ALA A 30 4.56 10.79 19.29
CA ALA A 30 3.32 10.03 19.34
C ALA A 30 3.37 9.02 20.48
N ASP A 31 2.35 9.03 21.33
CA ASP A 31 2.18 8.05 22.41
C ASP A 31 1.85 6.67 21.82
N TYR A 32 1.05 6.65 20.73
CA TYR A 32 0.63 5.43 20.04
C TYR A 32 0.78 5.52 18.53
N VAL A 33 1.10 4.37 17.92
CA VAL A 33 1.21 4.19 16.47
C VAL A 33 0.20 3.12 16.01
N ILE A 34 -0.76 3.53 15.18
CA ILE A 34 -1.73 2.65 14.53
C ILE A 34 -1.27 2.40 13.09
N VAL A 35 -1.24 1.15 12.68
CA VAL A 35 -0.91 0.78 11.30
C VAL A 35 -2.15 0.27 10.59
N ALA A 36 -2.57 0.93 9.52
CA ALA A 36 -3.51 0.41 8.53
C ALA A 36 -2.72 -0.38 7.48
N MET A 37 -2.82 -1.70 7.53
CA MET A 37 -1.96 -2.60 6.75
C MET A 37 -2.74 -3.36 5.69
N SER A 38 -2.18 -3.47 4.48
CA SER A 38 -2.69 -4.38 3.45
C SER A 38 -2.78 -5.81 3.98
N GLY A 39 -3.88 -6.50 3.66
CA GLY A 39 -4.08 -7.91 3.96
C GLY A 39 -3.08 -8.81 3.22
N ASP A 40 -3.50 -10.01 2.82
CA ASP A 40 -2.62 -11.00 2.18
C ASP A 40 -2.30 -10.68 0.70
N TYR A 41 -2.92 -9.64 0.14
CA TYR A 41 -2.62 -9.12 -1.19
C TYR A 41 -2.35 -7.61 -1.12
N VAL A 42 -1.46 -7.15 -1.99
CA VAL A 42 -0.88 -5.81 -1.94
C VAL A 42 -1.22 -4.97 -3.17
N GLN A 43 -1.05 -3.67 -3.08
CA GLN A 43 -1.45 -2.66 -4.06
C GLN A 43 -0.88 -2.90 -5.48
N ARG A 44 0.25 -3.58 -5.59
CA ARG A 44 0.80 -3.98 -6.89
C ARG A 44 0.01 -5.07 -7.61
N GLY A 45 -1.01 -5.65 -6.98
CA GLY A 45 -1.79 -6.74 -7.55
C GLY A 45 -1.12 -8.10 -7.46
N THR A 46 -0.39 -8.36 -6.38
CA THR A 46 0.28 -9.63 -6.11
C THR A 46 -0.01 -10.13 -4.70
N PRO A 47 0.17 -11.42 -4.40
CA PRO A 47 0.22 -11.88 -3.03
C PRO A 47 1.34 -11.17 -2.27
N ALA A 48 1.12 -10.88 -1.00
CA ALA A 48 2.20 -10.50 -0.11
C ALA A 48 3.15 -11.69 0.06
N LEU A 49 4.45 -11.42 0.23
CA LEU A 49 5.45 -12.47 0.35
C LEU A 49 5.14 -13.45 1.48
N ILE A 50 4.84 -12.92 2.68
CA ILE A 50 4.45 -13.68 3.86
C ILE A 50 3.09 -13.21 4.37
N SER A 51 2.42 -14.05 5.17
CA SER A 51 1.05 -13.80 5.63
C SER A 51 0.89 -12.47 6.36
N LYS A 52 -0.30 -11.88 6.30
CA LYS A 52 -0.62 -10.66 7.04
C LYS A 52 -0.41 -10.79 8.54
N HIS A 53 -0.68 -11.96 9.12
CA HIS A 53 -0.45 -12.21 10.55
C HIS A 53 1.04 -12.14 10.90
N ALA A 54 1.91 -12.76 10.11
CA ALA A 54 3.36 -12.63 10.32
C ALA A 54 3.82 -11.17 10.20
N ARG A 55 3.33 -10.42 9.20
CA ARG A 55 3.69 -9.00 9.00
C ARG A 55 3.16 -8.11 10.13
N ALA A 56 1.96 -8.38 10.63
CA ALA A 56 1.39 -7.68 11.79
C ALA A 56 2.21 -7.95 13.06
N GLU A 57 2.61 -9.20 13.30
CA GLU A 57 3.48 -9.54 14.44
C GLU A 57 4.83 -8.83 14.35
N MET A 58 5.45 -8.80 13.18
CA MET A 58 6.71 -8.08 12.96
C MET A 58 6.57 -6.60 13.29
N ALA A 59 5.50 -5.94 12.84
CA ALA A 59 5.26 -4.53 13.11
C ALA A 59 5.04 -4.25 14.60
N LEU A 60 4.27 -5.09 15.30
CA LEU A 60 4.03 -4.98 16.74
C LEU A 60 5.31 -5.17 17.55
N ARG A 61 6.15 -6.14 17.19
CA ARG A 61 7.47 -6.36 17.81
C ARG A 61 8.41 -5.18 17.62
N CYS A 62 8.24 -4.42 16.54
CA CYS A 62 9.03 -3.23 16.21
C CYS A 62 8.35 -1.91 16.65
N GLY A 63 7.38 -1.97 17.56
CA GLY A 63 6.86 -0.79 18.25
C GLY A 63 5.54 -0.23 17.73
N ALA A 64 4.88 -0.82 16.73
CA ALA A 64 3.48 -0.51 16.44
C ALA A 64 2.58 -0.93 17.61
N ASP A 65 1.56 -0.14 17.91
CA ASP A 65 0.66 -0.39 19.05
C ASP A 65 -0.60 -1.14 18.66
N LEU A 66 -1.08 -0.88 17.44
CA LEU A 66 -2.27 -1.51 16.86
C LEU A 66 -2.06 -1.71 15.37
N VAL A 67 -2.40 -2.89 14.86
CA VAL A 67 -2.41 -3.18 13.42
C VAL A 67 -3.81 -3.53 12.98
N LEU A 68 -4.32 -2.77 12.02
CA LEU A 68 -5.63 -2.93 11.38
C LEU A 68 -5.45 -3.48 9.97
N GLU A 69 -6.37 -4.31 9.52
CA GLU A 69 -6.41 -4.80 8.15
C GLU A 69 -7.23 -3.88 7.25
N MET A 70 -6.67 -3.48 6.12
CA MET A 70 -7.43 -2.89 5.03
C MET A 70 -8.10 -3.99 4.20
N PRO A 71 -9.39 -3.82 3.80
CA PRO A 71 -10.07 -4.75 2.90
C PRO A 71 -9.29 -5.02 1.61
N VAL A 72 -9.41 -6.21 1.06
CA VAL A 72 -8.66 -6.62 -0.13
C VAL A 72 -8.97 -5.74 -1.34
N SER A 73 -10.22 -5.33 -1.53
CA SER A 73 -10.62 -4.44 -2.61
C SER A 73 -9.97 -3.06 -2.55
N ILE A 74 -9.61 -2.59 -1.34
CA ILE A 74 -8.82 -1.36 -1.13
C ILE A 74 -7.32 -1.65 -1.25
N SER A 75 -6.85 -2.72 -0.59
CA SER A 75 -5.41 -3.07 -0.58
C SER A 75 -4.84 -3.31 -1.97
N THR A 76 -5.68 -3.72 -2.93
CA THR A 76 -5.30 -4.02 -4.31
C THR A 76 -5.80 -2.99 -5.32
N ALA A 77 -6.27 -1.83 -4.87
CA ALA A 77 -6.80 -0.78 -5.73
C ALA A 77 -5.71 0.13 -6.34
N SER A 78 -6.15 1.13 -7.10
CA SER A 78 -5.29 2.22 -7.59
C SER A 78 -4.68 3.00 -6.42
N ALA A 79 -3.61 3.76 -6.66
CA ALA A 79 -2.98 4.59 -5.62
C ALA A 79 -3.99 5.55 -4.95
N GLU A 80 -4.90 6.14 -5.72
CA GLU A 80 -5.94 7.03 -5.22
C GLU A 80 -6.93 6.31 -4.30
N ALA A 81 -7.49 5.17 -4.74
CA ALA A 81 -8.44 4.41 -3.94
C ALA A 81 -7.79 3.77 -2.71
N PHE A 82 -6.55 3.29 -2.84
CA PHE A 82 -5.75 2.79 -1.73
C PHE A 82 -5.53 3.87 -0.67
N ALA A 83 -5.12 5.06 -1.09
CA ALA A 83 -4.89 6.20 -0.19
C ALA A 83 -6.21 6.64 0.46
N MET A 84 -7.28 6.80 -0.31
CA MET A 84 -8.59 7.18 0.20
C MET A 84 -9.09 6.19 1.25
N GLY A 85 -9.02 4.88 0.97
CA GLY A 85 -9.45 3.85 1.91
C GLY A 85 -8.60 3.84 3.19
N GLY A 86 -7.27 3.86 3.07
CA GLY A 86 -6.38 3.86 4.23
C GLY A 86 -6.55 5.10 5.12
N VAL A 87 -6.69 6.30 4.51
CA VAL A 87 -6.93 7.55 5.24
C VAL A 87 -8.33 7.52 5.88
N SER A 88 -9.37 7.08 5.16
CA SER A 88 -10.73 6.99 5.71
C SER A 88 -10.81 6.05 6.91
N LEU A 89 -10.08 4.92 6.87
CA LEU A 89 -10.01 4.00 8.00
C LEU A 89 -9.43 4.69 9.24
N LEU A 90 -8.27 5.33 9.10
CA LEU A 90 -7.61 6.01 10.21
C LEU A 90 -8.42 7.20 10.75
N ASP A 91 -9.01 8.00 9.86
CA ASP A 91 -9.84 9.14 10.22
C ASP A 91 -11.12 8.70 10.97
N SER A 92 -11.71 7.58 10.52
CA SER A 92 -12.92 7.04 11.13
C SER A 92 -12.73 6.52 12.55
N LEU A 93 -11.49 6.25 12.98
CA LEU A 93 -11.20 5.87 14.37
C LEU A 93 -11.42 7.03 15.35
N GLY A 94 -11.39 8.28 14.90
CA GLY A 94 -11.64 9.48 15.71
C GLY A 94 -10.57 9.78 16.78
N VAL A 95 -9.41 9.14 16.71
CA VAL A 95 -8.33 9.25 17.70
C VAL A 95 -6.96 9.53 17.08
N VAL A 96 -6.87 9.61 15.76
CA VAL A 96 -5.59 9.79 15.04
C VAL A 96 -5.35 11.27 14.77
N ASP A 97 -4.21 11.79 15.26
CA ASP A 97 -3.81 13.19 15.12
C ASP A 97 -2.87 13.42 13.93
N ILE A 98 -2.08 12.42 13.58
CA ILE A 98 -1.03 12.53 12.57
C ILE A 98 -1.15 11.37 11.59
N LEU A 99 -1.05 11.66 10.30
CA LEU A 99 -0.76 10.67 9.26
C LEU A 99 0.72 10.75 8.89
N CYS A 100 1.50 9.71 9.22
CA CYS A 100 2.94 9.65 8.95
C CYS A 100 3.24 8.70 7.80
N PHE A 101 3.94 9.18 6.77
CA PHE A 101 4.34 8.37 5.61
C PHE A 101 5.74 8.73 5.11
N GLY A 102 6.35 7.84 4.33
CA GLY A 102 7.64 8.10 3.70
C GLY A 102 7.47 8.64 2.28
N SER A 103 8.29 9.61 1.89
CA SER A 103 8.36 10.12 0.51
C SER A 103 9.83 10.26 0.08
N GLU A 104 10.07 10.30 -1.23
CA GLU A 104 11.42 10.51 -1.76
C GLU A 104 11.88 11.96 -1.56
N SER A 105 10.96 12.92 -1.71
CA SER A 105 11.25 14.35 -1.51
C SER A 105 11.50 14.70 -0.05
N GLY A 106 10.70 14.14 0.87
CA GLY A 106 10.68 14.56 2.27
C GLY A 106 10.03 15.92 2.54
N GLU A 107 9.44 16.55 1.50
CA GLU A 107 8.89 17.91 1.55
C GLU A 107 7.35 17.88 1.55
N ILE A 108 6.77 18.04 2.74
CA ILE A 108 5.31 17.96 2.90
C ILE A 108 4.57 19.13 2.26
N SER A 109 5.16 20.32 2.21
CA SER A 109 4.58 21.51 1.60
C SER A 109 4.27 21.29 0.12
N ALA A 110 5.25 20.82 -0.64
CA ALA A 110 5.10 20.52 -2.06
C ALA A 110 4.05 19.43 -2.34
N LEU A 111 3.99 18.38 -1.51
CA LEU A 111 2.97 17.33 -1.65
C LEU A 111 1.55 17.85 -1.38
N LYS A 112 1.38 18.73 -0.39
CA LYS A 112 0.10 19.36 -0.08
C LYS A 112 -0.37 20.30 -1.19
N GLU A 113 0.51 21.16 -1.69
CA GLU A 113 0.20 22.11 -2.75
C GLU A 113 -0.25 21.38 -4.04
N LEU A 114 0.48 20.31 -4.42
CA LEU A 114 0.07 19.46 -5.53
C LEU A 114 -1.29 18.79 -5.29
N ALA A 115 -1.55 18.37 -4.05
CA ALA A 115 -2.82 17.75 -3.68
C ALA A 115 -3.99 18.75 -3.76
N GLU A 116 -3.79 20.01 -3.34
CA GLU A 116 -4.78 21.09 -3.41
C GLU A 116 -5.18 21.36 -4.85
N ILE A 117 -4.21 21.56 -5.74
CA ILE A 117 -4.48 21.75 -7.18
C ILE A 117 -5.24 20.58 -7.78
N LEU A 118 -4.88 19.34 -7.41
CA LEU A 118 -5.53 18.13 -7.91
C LEU A 118 -6.94 17.87 -7.31
N VAL A 119 -7.27 18.51 -6.19
CA VAL A 119 -8.63 18.44 -5.60
C VAL A 119 -9.51 19.56 -6.14
N GLU A 120 -8.97 20.77 -6.27
CA GLU A 120 -9.70 21.95 -6.74
C GLU A 120 -9.89 21.93 -8.26
N GLU A 121 -8.94 21.33 -8.98
CA GLU A 121 -8.91 21.28 -10.44
C GLU A 121 -9.20 22.65 -11.09
N PRO A 122 -8.33 23.66 -10.90
CA PRO A 122 -8.52 24.98 -11.49
C PRO A 122 -8.73 24.90 -13.01
N GLU A 123 -9.50 25.84 -13.58
CA GLU A 123 -9.86 25.82 -15.01
C GLU A 123 -8.65 25.80 -15.94
N GLU A 124 -7.56 26.49 -15.58
CA GLU A 124 -6.32 26.48 -16.36
C GLU A 124 -5.65 25.10 -16.35
N TYR A 125 -5.64 24.43 -15.19
CA TYR A 125 -5.14 23.05 -15.08
C TYR A 125 -5.98 22.08 -15.92
N LYS A 126 -7.33 22.18 -15.86
CA LYS A 126 -8.24 21.34 -16.67
C LYS A 126 -8.01 21.51 -18.17
N LYS A 127 -7.80 22.75 -18.64
CA LYS A 127 -7.49 23.03 -20.05
C LYS A 127 -6.19 22.37 -20.48
N LEU A 128 -5.12 22.50 -19.68
CA LEU A 128 -3.83 21.87 -19.94
C LEU A 128 -3.94 20.33 -19.97
N LEU A 129 -4.61 19.75 -18.98
CA LEU A 129 -4.83 18.31 -18.92
C LEU A 129 -5.58 17.78 -20.14
N LYS A 130 -6.65 18.48 -20.56
CA LYS A 130 -7.43 18.11 -21.74
C LYS A 130 -6.61 18.22 -23.03
N SER A 131 -5.75 19.26 -23.16
CA SER A 131 -4.85 19.41 -24.30
C SER A 131 -3.91 18.22 -24.41
N PHE A 132 -3.19 17.89 -23.35
CA PHE A 132 -2.24 16.77 -23.35
C PHE A 132 -2.90 15.39 -23.57
N LEU A 133 -4.12 15.20 -23.06
CA LEU A 133 -4.90 14.00 -23.37
C LEU A 133 -5.29 13.93 -24.85
N SER A 134 -5.65 15.06 -25.47
CA SER A 134 -5.99 15.11 -26.90
C SER A 134 -4.78 14.86 -27.81
N GLU A 135 -3.56 15.12 -27.33
CA GLU A 135 -2.30 14.78 -28.00
C GLU A 135 -1.92 13.28 -27.88
N GLY A 136 -2.75 12.49 -27.20
CA GLY A 136 -2.57 11.03 -27.07
C GLY A 136 -1.62 10.62 -25.93
N LEU A 137 -1.36 11.52 -24.95
CA LEU A 137 -0.62 11.13 -23.77
C LEU A 137 -1.48 10.25 -22.85
N THR A 138 -0.82 9.33 -22.14
CA THR A 138 -1.49 8.57 -21.07
C THR A 138 -1.90 9.51 -19.95
N PHE A 139 -2.96 9.19 -19.22
CA PHE A 139 -3.44 10.02 -18.12
C PHE A 139 -2.36 10.42 -17.10
N PRO A 140 -1.47 9.50 -16.62
CA PRO A 140 -0.39 9.89 -15.72
C PRO A 140 0.60 10.88 -16.35
N ALA A 141 0.94 10.70 -17.63
CA ALA A 141 1.85 11.59 -18.34
C ALA A 141 1.20 12.97 -18.60
N ALA A 142 -0.06 12.98 -19.05
CA ALA A 142 -0.83 14.22 -19.25
C ALA A 142 -0.99 15.01 -17.95
N ARG A 143 -1.31 14.30 -16.83
CA ARG A 143 -1.41 14.91 -15.51
C ARG A 143 -0.08 15.54 -15.06
N SER A 144 1.02 14.81 -15.24
CA SER A 144 2.36 15.31 -14.87
C SER A 144 2.73 16.56 -15.69
N GLN A 145 2.51 16.53 -17.01
CA GLN A 145 2.80 17.68 -17.87
C GLN A 145 1.88 18.87 -17.58
N ALA A 146 0.59 18.62 -17.37
CA ALA A 146 -0.37 19.68 -17.04
C ALA A 146 0.00 20.39 -15.74
N LEU A 147 0.39 19.66 -14.70
CA LEU A 147 0.88 20.25 -13.46
C LEU A 147 2.16 21.05 -13.68
N THR A 148 3.13 20.49 -14.41
CA THR A 148 4.39 21.17 -14.71
C THR A 148 4.14 22.49 -15.45
N GLU A 149 3.26 22.50 -16.47
CA GLU A 149 2.92 23.75 -17.21
C GLU A 149 2.08 24.71 -16.35
N TYR A 150 1.19 24.21 -15.51
CA TYR A 150 0.40 25.02 -14.60
C TYR A 150 1.30 25.80 -13.63
N PHE A 151 2.35 25.14 -13.07
CA PHE A 151 3.32 25.77 -12.19
C PHE A 151 4.28 26.74 -12.89
N LYS A 152 4.48 26.63 -14.20
CA LYS A 152 5.30 27.61 -14.97
C LYS A 152 4.63 28.97 -15.16
N ASN A 153 3.33 29.07 -14.99
CA ASN A 153 2.60 30.29 -15.20
C ASN A 153 2.40 31.07 -13.88
N PRO A 154 3.13 32.19 -13.65
CA PRO A 154 3.03 32.97 -12.41
C PRO A 154 1.63 33.51 -12.12
N HIS A 155 0.80 33.70 -13.16
CA HIS A 155 -0.57 34.21 -13.01
C HIS A 155 -1.53 33.23 -12.34
N ASN A 156 -1.14 31.98 -12.23
CA ASN A 156 -1.94 30.96 -11.54
C ASN A 156 -1.86 31.04 -10.00
N PHE A 157 -1.01 31.94 -9.50
CA PHE A 157 -0.74 32.06 -8.06
C PHE A 157 -0.88 33.53 -7.64
N SER A 158 -1.56 33.82 -6.58
CA SER A 158 -1.73 35.17 -6.04
C SER A 158 -0.72 35.40 -4.90
N GLY A 159 0.27 36.25 -5.11
CA GLY A 159 1.21 36.72 -4.08
C GLY A 159 2.52 37.34 -4.64
N ASP A 160 3.02 38.36 -3.97
CA ASP A 160 4.24 39.10 -4.36
C ASP A 160 5.57 38.34 -4.10
N ASP A 161 5.52 37.12 -3.53
CA ASP A 161 6.70 36.33 -3.12
C ASP A 161 7.24 35.40 -4.22
N PHE A 162 6.85 35.57 -5.46
CA PHE A 162 6.91 34.55 -6.51
C PHE A 162 8.25 34.38 -7.23
N ASP A 163 9.08 35.40 -7.34
CA ASP A 163 10.25 35.37 -8.25
C ASP A 163 11.44 34.50 -7.78
N GLY A 164 11.47 34.11 -6.53
CA GLY A 164 12.58 33.28 -5.98
C GLY A 164 12.28 31.76 -5.77
N VAL A 165 11.01 31.41 -5.76
CA VAL A 165 10.57 30.04 -5.34
C VAL A 165 10.23 29.12 -6.52
N LEU A 166 9.91 29.68 -7.69
CA LEU A 166 9.39 28.92 -8.85
C LEU A 166 10.39 27.98 -9.53
N THR A 167 11.63 28.37 -9.69
CA THR A 167 12.60 27.57 -10.45
C THR A 167 13.04 26.29 -9.71
N PRO A 168 13.30 26.32 -8.40
CA PRO A 168 13.50 25.11 -7.62
C PRO A 168 12.26 24.20 -7.62
N LEU A 169 11.06 24.76 -7.41
CA LEU A 169 9.78 24.03 -7.36
C LEU A 169 9.47 23.29 -8.67
N LEU A 170 9.77 23.87 -9.82
CA LEU A 170 9.53 23.26 -11.14
C LEU A 170 10.34 21.97 -11.38
N ASN A 171 11.62 21.98 -10.99
CA ASN A 171 12.46 20.79 -11.08
C ASN A 171 12.02 19.73 -10.06
N GLU A 172 11.61 20.19 -8.87
CA GLU A 172 11.07 19.33 -7.82
C GLU A 172 9.72 18.69 -8.21
N VAL A 173 8.79 19.45 -8.80
CA VAL A 173 7.47 18.93 -9.23
C VAL A 173 7.63 17.77 -10.20
N THR A 174 8.50 17.89 -11.20
CA THR A 174 8.74 16.81 -12.17
C THR A 174 9.34 15.57 -11.48
N GLN A 175 10.25 15.75 -10.54
CA GLN A 175 10.84 14.64 -9.78
C GLN A 175 9.81 14.02 -8.82
N ILE A 176 9.01 14.85 -8.14
CA ILE A 176 7.96 14.39 -7.22
C ILE A 176 6.94 13.52 -7.95
N LEU A 177 6.48 13.93 -9.14
CA LEU A 177 5.45 13.23 -9.92
C LEU A 177 5.93 11.91 -10.56
N ASN A 178 7.24 11.67 -10.61
CA ASN A 178 7.82 10.46 -11.21
C ASN A 178 8.21 9.39 -10.17
N THR A 179 8.03 9.65 -8.88
CA THR A 179 8.45 8.71 -7.82
C THR A 179 7.23 8.14 -7.07
N PRO A 180 7.21 6.81 -6.83
CA PRO A 180 6.00 6.13 -6.35
C PRO A 180 5.52 6.56 -4.97
N ASN A 181 6.44 6.82 -4.01
CA ASN A 181 6.01 7.20 -2.66
C ASN A 181 5.60 8.67 -2.60
N ASN A 182 6.16 9.54 -3.44
CA ASN A 182 5.65 10.90 -3.59
C ASN A 182 4.23 10.90 -4.18
N ILE A 183 3.97 10.06 -5.20
CA ILE A 183 2.61 9.89 -5.76
C ILE A 183 1.64 9.46 -4.66
N LEU A 184 1.99 8.44 -3.85
CA LEU A 184 1.16 8.03 -2.73
C LEU A 184 1.01 9.14 -1.68
N GLY A 185 2.07 9.91 -1.39
CA GLY A 185 2.03 11.06 -0.50
C GLY A 185 1.04 12.13 -0.95
N ILE A 186 1.02 12.44 -2.24
CA ILE A 186 0.02 13.35 -2.85
C ILE A 186 -1.38 12.77 -2.68
N GLU A 187 -1.60 11.48 -2.98
CA GLU A 187 -2.91 10.84 -2.85
C GLU A 187 -3.38 10.81 -1.38
N TYR A 188 -2.47 10.64 -0.40
CA TYR A 188 -2.81 10.79 1.03
C TYR A 188 -3.25 12.21 1.37
N CYS A 189 -2.54 13.23 0.90
CA CYS A 189 -2.93 14.63 1.10
C CYS A 189 -4.27 14.94 0.44
N LYS A 190 -4.53 14.45 -0.79
CA LYS A 190 -5.83 14.56 -1.46
C LYS A 190 -6.95 13.90 -0.63
N ALA A 191 -6.70 12.71 -0.11
CA ALA A 191 -7.68 12.01 0.72
C ALA A 191 -8.01 12.79 1.99
N LEU A 192 -7.01 13.36 2.67
CA LEU A 192 -7.22 14.22 3.84
C LEU A 192 -8.09 15.44 3.52
N LEU A 193 -7.83 16.11 2.39
CA LEU A 193 -8.61 17.26 1.92
C LEU A 193 -10.06 16.86 1.61
N ARG A 194 -10.27 15.80 0.83
CA ARG A 194 -11.61 15.34 0.44
C ARG A 194 -12.47 14.86 1.62
N LEU A 195 -11.83 14.29 2.66
CA LEU A 195 -12.50 13.86 3.89
C LEU A 195 -12.66 14.99 4.90
N ASN A 196 -12.12 16.18 4.64
CA ASN A 196 -12.01 17.27 5.62
C ASN A 196 -11.44 16.78 6.96
N SER A 197 -10.42 15.94 6.87
CA SER A 197 -9.81 15.26 8.02
C SER A 197 -8.96 16.22 8.86
N GLN A 198 -9.02 16.06 10.18
CA GLN A 198 -8.20 16.85 11.11
C GLN A 198 -6.80 16.24 11.31
N MET A 199 -6.51 15.09 10.72
CA MET A 199 -5.19 14.48 10.79
C MET A 199 -4.15 15.35 10.06
N ARG A 200 -3.04 15.65 10.73
CA ARG A 200 -1.94 16.40 10.14
C ARG A 200 -1.01 15.46 9.35
N PRO A 201 -0.81 15.65 8.04
CA PRO A 201 0.15 14.85 7.28
C PRO A 201 1.59 15.23 7.67
N VAL A 202 2.44 14.22 7.83
CA VAL A 202 3.88 14.36 8.05
C VAL A 202 4.60 13.35 7.17
N THR A 203 5.58 13.81 6.41
CA THR A 203 6.42 12.92 5.61
C THR A 203 7.82 12.81 6.18
N ILE A 204 8.40 11.61 6.02
CA ILE A 204 9.79 11.32 6.35
C ILE A 204 10.52 11.09 5.04
N ARG A 205 11.65 11.78 4.84
CA ARG A 205 12.50 11.52 3.68
C ARG A 205 13.02 10.09 3.72
N ARG A 206 12.75 9.34 2.67
CA ARG A 206 13.25 7.96 2.54
C ARG A 206 14.76 8.00 2.33
N ALA A 207 15.47 7.40 3.29
CA ALA A 207 16.89 7.15 3.14
C ALA A 207 17.08 5.75 2.57
N GLY A 208 17.86 5.59 1.52
CA GLY A 208 18.15 4.28 0.95
C GLY A 208 18.22 4.30 -0.56
N MET A 209 18.45 3.11 -1.11
CA MET A 209 18.52 2.86 -2.54
C MET A 209 17.21 3.23 -3.23
N GLY A 210 17.31 3.81 -4.41
CA GLY A 210 16.16 4.18 -5.24
C GLY A 210 15.20 3.00 -5.46
N TYR A 211 13.94 3.32 -5.69
CA TYR A 211 12.85 2.33 -5.85
C TYR A 211 13.12 1.24 -6.91
N HIS A 212 13.98 1.52 -7.89
CA HIS A 212 14.36 0.62 -8.97
C HIS A 212 15.61 -0.22 -8.69
N GLU A 213 16.30 -0.02 -7.57
CA GLU A 213 17.47 -0.81 -7.24
C GLU A 213 17.06 -2.18 -6.69
N THR A 214 17.52 -3.21 -7.35
CA THR A 214 17.15 -4.61 -7.11
C THR A 214 18.19 -5.37 -6.31
N THR A 215 19.33 -4.73 -5.99
CA THR A 215 20.46 -5.34 -5.26
C THR A 215 20.51 -4.82 -3.83
N VAL A 216 20.97 -5.67 -2.91
CA VAL A 216 21.24 -5.30 -1.53
C VAL A 216 22.69 -4.80 -1.44
N PRO A 217 22.97 -3.69 -0.74
CA PRO A 217 24.34 -3.23 -0.55
C PRO A 217 25.18 -4.28 0.18
N GLU A 218 26.36 -4.59 -0.33
CA GLU A 218 27.37 -5.37 0.38
C GLU A 218 28.07 -4.46 1.39
N GLY A 219 27.86 -4.70 2.69
CA GLY A 219 28.57 -3.98 3.75
C GLY A 219 27.86 -4.08 5.12
N ASN A 220 28.66 -4.39 6.14
CA ASN A 220 28.23 -4.47 7.55
C ASN A 220 28.14 -3.07 8.22
N SER A 221 27.46 -2.10 7.64
CA SER A 221 27.23 -0.82 8.31
C SER A 221 25.86 -0.80 8.96
N THR A 222 25.75 -1.46 10.10
CA THR A 222 24.52 -1.58 10.90
C THR A 222 24.62 -0.83 12.21
N VAL A 223 25.06 0.40 12.18
CA VAL A 223 24.89 1.27 13.33
C VAL A 223 23.81 2.27 12.96
N LEU A 224 22.57 2.03 13.43
CA LEU A 224 21.59 3.09 13.53
C LEU A 224 22.25 4.19 14.35
N SER A 225 22.63 5.29 13.70
CA SER A 225 23.23 6.39 14.44
C SER A 225 22.26 6.79 15.56
N PRO A 226 22.74 7.06 16.78
CA PRO A 226 21.89 7.55 17.87
C PRO A 226 21.19 8.86 17.48
N ASP A 227 21.74 9.60 16.54
CA ASP A 227 21.18 10.80 15.98
C ASP A 227 20.27 10.48 14.78
N LEU A 228 18.96 10.51 15.02
CA LEU A 228 17.92 10.43 14.00
C LEU A 228 17.92 11.60 12.98
N GLN A 229 18.99 12.40 12.93
CA GLN A 229 19.04 13.62 12.09
C GLN A 229 19.38 13.33 10.62
N SER A 230 20.07 12.22 10.35
CA SER A 230 20.32 11.75 8.98
C SER A 230 20.51 10.25 9.04
N PRO A 231 19.70 9.44 8.35
CA PRO A 231 20.01 8.03 8.20
C PRO A 231 21.26 7.93 7.32
N THR A 232 22.39 7.58 7.93
CA THR A 232 23.62 7.21 7.21
C THR A 232 23.54 5.81 6.61
N ASP A 233 22.47 5.06 6.97
CA ASP A 233 22.30 3.67 6.58
C ASP A 233 21.42 3.54 5.35
N PHE A 234 21.92 2.85 4.36
CA PHE A 234 21.13 2.48 3.18
C PHE A 234 20.25 1.28 3.50
N PHE A 235 18.93 1.49 3.52
CA PHE A 235 17.97 0.42 3.65
C PHE A 235 17.64 -0.19 2.29
N ALA A 236 17.74 -1.52 2.19
CA ALA A 236 17.28 -2.21 0.99
C ALA A 236 15.77 -2.00 0.77
N SER A 237 15.36 -1.89 -0.48
CA SER A 237 13.94 -1.86 -0.81
C SER A 237 13.29 -3.22 -0.52
N ALA A 238 11.98 -3.23 -0.23
CA ALA A 238 11.23 -4.48 -0.07
C ALA A 238 11.34 -5.37 -1.34
N THR A 239 11.50 -4.78 -2.51
CA THR A 239 11.73 -5.51 -3.77
C THR A 239 13.08 -6.22 -3.78
N ALA A 240 14.15 -5.56 -3.35
CA ALA A 240 15.46 -6.18 -3.24
C ALA A 240 15.45 -7.37 -2.26
N ILE A 241 14.78 -7.23 -1.11
CA ILE A 241 14.63 -8.32 -0.14
C ILE A 241 13.87 -9.50 -0.74
N ARG A 242 12.75 -9.26 -1.47
CA ARG A 242 12.01 -10.33 -2.15
C ARG A 242 12.87 -11.06 -3.17
N ASN A 243 13.64 -10.32 -3.97
CA ASN A 243 14.53 -10.91 -4.96
C ASN A 243 15.58 -11.82 -4.31
N LEU A 244 16.15 -11.42 -3.19
CA LEU A 244 17.10 -12.27 -2.44
C LEU A 244 16.49 -13.60 -2.00
N ILE A 245 15.24 -13.59 -1.53
CA ILE A 245 14.54 -14.80 -1.06
C ILE A 245 14.25 -15.76 -2.22
N LEU A 246 14.00 -15.21 -3.41
CA LEU A 246 13.65 -15.98 -4.60
C LEU A 246 14.89 -16.53 -5.35
N GLN A 247 16.11 -16.14 -4.97
CA GLN A 247 17.33 -16.71 -5.48
C GLN A 247 17.53 -18.15 -4.97
N ASN A 248 18.11 -19.02 -5.77
CA ASN A 248 18.32 -20.43 -5.44
C ASN A 248 19.25 -20.68 -4.23
N SER A 249 19.96 -19.67 -3.78
CA SER A 249 20.80 -19.70 -2.58
C SER A 249 20.77 -18.32 -1.92
N PRO A 250 19.72 -18.01 -1.15
CA PRO A 250 19.64 -16.73 -0.47
C PRO A 250 20.80 -16.61 0.53
N ASN A 251 21.53 -15.48 0.46
CA ASN A 251 22.55 -15.17 1.47
C ASN A 251 21.88 -14.83 2.80
N PRO A 252 21.98 -15.67 3.86
CA PRO A 252 21.31 -15.43 5.13
C PRO A 252 21.76 -14.12 5.80
N ASP A 253 23.04 -13.76 5.66
CA ASP A 253 23.59 -12.55 6.30
C ASP A 253 23.02 -11.28 5.66
N ALA A 254 22.84 -11.27 4.34
CA ALA A 254 22.22 -10.17 3.62
C ALA A 254 20.76 -9.95 4.07
N LEU A 255 20.00 -11.01 4.32
CA LEU A 255 18.63 -10.92 4.86
C LEU A 255 18.61 -10.42 6.30
N THR A 256 19.51 -10.95 7.15
CA THR A 256 19.63 -10.56 8.56
C THR A 256 19.97 -9.07 8.69
N SER A 257 20.79 -8.54 7.78
CA SER A 257 21.16 -7.12 7.78
C SER A 257 19.99 -6.17 7.53
N GLN A 258 18.92 -6.61 6.84
CA GLN A 258 17.80 -5.76 6.40
C GLN A 258 16.52 -5.92 7.23
N ILE A 259 16.36 -7.01 7.96
CA ILE A 259 15.20 -7.25 8.83
C ILE A 259 15.56 -6.85 10.26
N PRO A 260 14.69 -6.10 10.98
CA PRO A 260 14.92 -5.73 12.38
C PRO A 260 15.06 -6.96 13.28
N GLU A 261 15.94 -6.87 14.27
CA GLU A 261 16.20 -7.97 15.22
C GLU A 261 14.91 -8.50 15.89
N PRO A 262 13.98 -7.67 16.41
CA PRO A 262 12.75 -8.16 17.03
C PRO A 262 11.81 -8.88 16.06
N ALA A 263 11.86 -8.53 14.77
CA ALA A 263 11.02 -9.10 13.72
C ALA A 263 11.65 -10.34 13.06
N PHE A 264 12.99 -10.48 13.14
CA PHE A 264 13.73 -11.50 12.42
C PHE A 264 13.27 -12.95 12.72
N PRO A 265 12.99 -13.36 13.96
CA PRO A 265 12.54 -14.72 14.25
C PRO A 265 11.23 -15.08 13.53
N VAL A 266 10.28 -14.14 13.43
CA VAL A 266 9.00 -14.34 12.72
C VAL A 266 9.24 -14.50 11.22
N PHE A 267 10.06 -13.63 10.65
CA PHE A 267 10.43 -13.67 9.24
C PHE A 267 11.18 -14.96 8.89
N GLN A 268 12.21 -15.30 9.66
CA GLN A 268 13.03 -16.51 9.47
C GLN A 268 12.19 -17.78 9.53
N LYS A 269 11.26 -17.85 10.48
CA LYS A 269 10.32 -18.98 10.58
C LYS A 269 9.52 -19.16 9.29
N ALA A 270 8.93 -18.08 8.79
CA ALA A 270 8.12 -18.11 7.56
C ALA A 270 8.96 -18.56 6.34
N VAL A 271 10.17 -17.99 6.19
CA VAL A 271 11.06 -18.33 5.06
C VAL A 271 11.55 -19.79 5.15
N ASN A 272 12.03 -20.22 6.33
CA ASN A 272 12.55 -21.58 6.52
C ASN A 272 11.48 -22.66 6.38
N SER A 273 10.22 -22.35 6.73
CA SER A 273 9.09 -23.25 6.54
C SER A 273 8.51 -23.21 5.11
N GLY A 274 9.08 -22.43 4.21
CA GLY A 274 8.55 -22.24 2.85
C GLY A 274 7.20 -21.50 2.80
N GLU A 275 6.80 -20.85 3.89
CA GLU A 275 5.53 -20.15 4.02
C GLU A 275 5.57 -18.76 3.37
N PHE A 276 5.89 -18.73 2.09
CA PHE A 276 5.87 -17.52 1.27
C PHE A 276 5.27 -17.79 -0.11
N LEU A 277 4.61 -16.80 -0.68
CA LEU A 277 3.99 -16.86 -2.00
C LEU A 277 4.61 -15.82 -2.95
N THR A 278 4.48 -16.12 -4.23
CA THR A 278 4.79 -15.22 -5.35
C THR A 278 3.57 -15.08 -6.25
N GLU A 279 3.60 -14.18 -7.20
CA GLU A 279 2.55 -14.02 -8.20
C GLU A 279 2.26 -15.33 -8.96
N ASN A 280 3.28 -16.12 -9.27
CA ASN A 280 3.13 -17.38 -9.99
C ASN A 280 2.49 -18.50 -9.15
N SER A 281 2.35 -18.30 -7.84
CA SER A 281 1.52 -19.19 -7.02
C SER A 281 0.04 -19.16 -7.41
N LEU A 282 -0.36 -18.19 -8.22
CA LEU A 282 -1.74 -18.00 -8.72
C LEU A 282 -1.98 -18.62 -10.11
N ASP A 283 -0.98 -19.20 -10.79
CA ASP A 283 -1.04 -19.61 -12.20
C ASP A 283 -2.23 -20.50 -12.53
N SER A 284 -2.40 -21.60 -11.79
CA SER A 284 -3.49 -22.56 -12.07
C SER A 284 -4.87 -21.95 -11.80
N ILE A 285 -4.97 -21.06 -10.80
CA ILE A 285 -6.25 -20.41 -10.48
C ILE A 285 -6.57 -19.38 -11.55
N LEU A 286 -5.59 -18.59 -12.00
CA LEU A 286 -5.77 -17.64 -13.09
C LEU A 286 -6.25 -18.35 -14.35
N SER A 287 -5.58 -19.45 -14.74
CA SER A 287 -5.98 -20.24 -15.92
C SER A 287 -7.43 -20.74 -15.80
N TYR A 288 -7.81 -21.28 -14.63
CA TYR A 288 -9.18 -21.72 -14.39
C TYR A 288 -10.18 -20.57 -14.51
N CYS A 289 -9.91 -19.42 -13.90
CA CYS A 289 -10.80 -18.25 -13.98
C CYS A 289 -10.94 -17.78 -15.42
N LEU A 290 -9.85 -17.61 -16.16
CA LEU A 290 -9.90 -17.13 -17.54
C LEU A 290 -10.64 -18.08 -18.49
N MET A 291 -10.60 -19.39 -18.25
CA MET A 291 -11.34 -20.37 -19.04
C MET A 291 -12.87 -20.28 -18.84
N LYS A 292 -13.32 -19.77 -17.71
CA LYS A 292 -14.75 -19.61 -17.38
C LYS A 292 -15.35 -18.30 -17.92
N GLU A 293 -14.49 -17.32 -18.14
CA GLU A 293 -14.90 -15.96 -18.44
C GLU A 293 -15.06 -15.73 -19.96
N ASN A 294 -15.85 -14.72 -20.28
CA ASN A 294 -15.98 -14.17 -21.64
C ASN A 294 -15.72 -12.65 -21.60
N GLY A 295 -15.62 -12.02 -22.78
CA GLY A 295 -15.28 -10.61 -22.85
C GLY A 295 -16.22 -9.69 -22.09
N LYS A 296 -17.52 -10.03 -22.01
CA LYS A 296 -18.52 -9.23 -21.29
C LYS A 296 -18.40 -9.41 -19.77
N SER A 297 -18.21 -10.63 -19.29
CA SER A 297 -18.04 -10.90 -17.87
C SER A 297 -16.72 -10.34 -17.34
N LEU A 298 -15.62 -10.43 -18.13
CA LEU A 298 -14.33 -9.88 -17.76
C LEU A 298 -14.37 -8.37 -17.50
N SER A 299 -15.12 -7.60 -18.30
CA SER A 299 -15.19 -6.15 -18.12
C SER A 299 -15.96 -5.70 -16.86
N SER A 300 -16.60 -6.62 -16.13
CA SER A 300 -17.24 -6.33 -14.85
C SER A 300 -16.27 -6.31 -13.67
N TYR A 301 -15.06 -6.87 -13.82
CA TYR A 301 -14.06 -6.88 -12.77
C TYR A 301 -13.34 -5.53 -12.66
N MET A 302 -12.97 -5.16 -11.45
CA MET A 302 -12.24 -3.94 -11.17
C MET A 302 -10.92 -3.90 -11.95
N ASP A 303 -10.51 -2.75 -12.45
CA ASP A 303 -9.34 -2.50 -13.32
C ASP A 303 -9.39 -3.16 -14.72
N VAL A 304 -10.43 -3.93 -15.08
CA VAL A 304 -10.57 -4.56 -16.39
C VAL A 304 -11.42 -3.68 -17.31
N SER A 305 -10.77 -2.94 -18.22
CA SER A 305 -11.47 -2.22 -19.29
C SER A 305 -11.92 -3.18 -20.40
N GLU A 306 -12.87 -2.75 -21.23
CA GLU A 306 -13.31 -3.53 -22.41
C GLU A 306 -12.16 -3.89 -23.34
N ASP A 307 -11.19 -2.98 -23.51
CA ASP A 307 -9.99 -3.23 -24.32
C ASP A 307 -9.09 -4.30 -23.72
N LEU A 308 -8.89 -4.26 -22.39
CA LEU A 308 -8.14 -5.29 -21.69
C LEU A 308 -8.89 -6.64 -21.75
N ALA A 309 -10.20 -6.65 -21.57
CA ALA A 309 -11.02 -7.86 -21.68
C ALA A 309 -10.90 -8.50 -23.07
N ARG A 310 -11.05 -7.72 -24.15
CA ARG A 310 -10.85 -8.18 -25.53
C ARG A 310 -9.43 -8.72 -25.74
N ARG A 311 -8.41 -8.05 -25.21
CA ARG A 311 -7.03 -8.48 -25.33
C ARG A 311 -6.77 -9.79 -24.58
N ILE A 312 -7.32 -9.98 -23.38
CA ILE A 312 -7.26 -11.24 -22.63
C ILE A 312 -7.84 -12.39 -23.47
N ILE A 313 -9.05 -12.23 -24.02
CA ILE A 313 -9.71 -13.27 -24.83
C ILE A 313 -8.89 -13.60 -26.09
N ASN A 314 -8.42 -12.59 -26.81
CA ASN A 314 -7.66 -12.80 -28.05
C ASN A 314 -6.31 -13.48 -27.82
N GLN A 315 -5.74 -13.36 -26.64
CA GLN A 315 -4.42 -13.89 -26.32
C GLN A 315 -4.47 -15.05 -25.32
N GLN A 316 -5.64 -15.58 -24.99
CA GLN A 316 -5.84 -16.58 -23.94
C GLN A 316 -4.92 -17.80 -24.06
N ASN A 317 -4.61 -18.23 -25.28
CA ASN A 317 -3.72 -19.36 -25.54
C ASN A 317 -2.25 -19.10 -25.16
N LEU A 318 -1.88 -17.83 -24.93
CA LEU A 318 -0.51 -17.42 -24.56
C LEU A 318 -0.39 -17.14 -23.06
N LEU A 319 -1.50 -17.16 -22.30
CA LEU A 319 -1.56 -16.79 -20.89
C LEU A 319 -1.31 -18.04 -20.01
N LEU A 320 -0.05 -18.48 -19.89
CA LEU A 320 0.30 -19.72 -19.19
C LEU A 320 0.63 -19.52 -17.71
N SER A 321 1.34 -18.45 -17.37
CA SER A 321 1.63 -18.09 -15.98
C SER A 321 1.20 -16.65 -15.69
N PHE A 322 1.07 -16.28 -14.41
CA PHE A 322 0.69 -14.93 -14.01
C PHE A 322 1.68 -13.89 -14.55
N SER A 323 2.96 -14.08 -14.31
CA SER A 323 4.01 -13.16 -14.77
C SER A 323 4.10 -13.06 -16.29
N GLN A 324 3.97 -14.20 -17.02
CA GLN A 324 3.93 -14.21 -18.47
C GLN A 324 2.68 -13.50 -19.00
N SER A 325 1.51 -13.74 -18.40
CA SER A 325 0.27 -13.06 -18.76
C SER A 325 0.39 -11.54 -18.65
N VAL A 326 1.00 -11.05 -17.57
CA VAL A 326 1.29 -9.63 -17.40
C VAL A 326 2.17 -9.10 -18.54
N SER A 327 3.22 -9.81 -18.91
CA SER A 327 4.14 -9.42 -19.99
C SER A 327 3.45 -9.37 -21.36
N VAL A 328 2.62 -10.38 -21.68
CA VAL A 328 1.87 -10.48 -22.93
C VAL A 328 0.79 -9.38 -23.06
N LEU A 329 0.12 -9.07 -21.95
CA LEU A 329 -0.98 -8.10 -21.94
C LEU A 329 -0.49 -6.64 -21.87
N LYS A 330 0.76 -6.40 -21.47
CA LYS A 330 1.33 -5.06 -21.29
C LYS A 330 1.33 -4.27 -22.61
N THR A 331 0.96 -2.99 -22.51
CA THR A 331 1.05 -2.00 -23.60
C THR A 331 1.63 -0.70 -23.08
N ARG A 332 1.74 0.32 -23.93
CA ARG A 332 2.14 1.66 -23.50
C ARG A 332 1.13 2.27 -22.53
N GLU A 333 -0.17 1.99 -22.71
CA GLU A 333 -1.26 2.56 -21.91
C GLU A 333 -1.62 1.68 -20.71
N LEU A 334 -1.42 0.36 -20.81
CA LEU A 334 -1.68 -0.60 -19.75
C LEU A 334 -0.37 -0.93 -19.01
N THR A 335 -0.18 -0.28 -17.87
CA THR A 335 1.00 -0.50 -17.04
C THR A 335 1.00 -1.91 -16.43
N GLN A 336 2.19 -2.41 -16.10
CA GLN A 336 2.37 -3.72 -15.46
C GLN A 336 1.48 -3.88 -14.21
N THR A 337 1.53 -2.91 -13.30
CA THR A 337 0.77 -2.97 -12.04
C THR A 337 -0.73 -2.95 -12.26
N ARG A 338 -1.24 -2.23 -13.26
CA ARG A 338 -2.66 -2.24 -13.60
C ARG A 338 -3.11 -3.62 -14.09
N ILE A 339 -2.32 -4.27 -14.95
CA ILE A 339 -2.62 -5.63 -15.42
C ILE A 339 -2.55 -6.63 -14.27
N GLN A 340 -1.54 -6.53 -13.40
CA GLN A 340 -1.43 -7.39 -12.22
C GLN A 340 -2.67 -7.28 -11.33
N ARG A 341 -3.15 -6.06 -11.05
CA ARG A 341 -4.39 -5.86 -10.29
C ARG A 341 -5.60 -6.44 -11.00
N ALA A 342 -5.77 -6.16 -12.30
CA ALA A 342 -6.88 -6.70 -13.09
C ALA A 342 -6.93 -8.23 -13.04
N LEU A 343 -5.82 -8.92 -13.28
CA LEU A 343 -5.73 -10.38 -13.18
C LEU A 343 -6.02 -10.89 -11.76
N LEU A 344 -5.52 -10.19 -10.75
CA LEU A 344 -5.81 -10.53 -9.36
C LEU A 344 -7.29 -10.33 -9.02
N HIS A 345 -7.92 -9.25 -9.50
CA HIS A 345 -9.34 -9.01 -9.28
C HIS A 345 -10.23 -10.08 -9.91
N ILE A 346 -9.86 -10.61 -11.09
CA ILE A 346 -10.53 -11.75 -11.70
C ILE A 346 -10.42 -12.99 -10.79
N ILE A 347 -9.22 -13.27 -10.24
CA ILE A 347 -9.00 -14.40 -9.33
C ILE A 347 -9.82 -14.26 -8.04
N LEU A 348 -9.84 -13.08 -7.45
CA LEU A 348 -10.46 -12.79 -6.16
C LEU A 348 -11.95 -12.42 -6.28
N ASN A 349 -12.48 -12.35 -7.50
CA ASN A 349 -13.86 -11.95 -7.77
C ASN A 349 -14.21 -10.56 -7.24
N ILE A 350 -13.31 -9.59 -7.46
CA ILE A 350 -13.48 -8.20 -7.02
C ILE A 350 -14.00 -7.35 -8.17
N HIS A 351 -15.16 -6.73 -7.98
CA HIS A 351 -15.81 -5.90 -8.98
C HIS A 351 -15.69 -4.40 -8.68
N THR A 352 -15.74 -4.02 -7.42
CA THR A 352 -15.69 -2.62 -6.98
C THR A 352 -14.87 -2.49 -5.71
N ALA A 353 -14.40 -1.28 -5.43
CA ALA A 353 -13.82 -0.91 -4.16
C ALA A 353 -14.71 0.14 -3.49
N PRO A 354 -14.94 0.06 -2.16
CA PRO A 354 -15.68 1.10 -1.43
C PRO A 354 -14.86 2.39 -1.40
N THR A 355 -15.54 3.54 -1.38
CA THR A 355 -14.87 4.84 -1.21
C THR A 355 -14.35 5.05 0.20
N GLN A 356 -15.00 4.44 1.20
CA GLN A 356 -14.60 4.45 2.59
C GLN A 356 -14.71 3.05 3.18
N ILE A 357 -13.85 2.75 4.15
CA ILE A 357 -13.86 1.46 4.83
C ILE A 357 -14.89 1.50 5.95
N PRO A 358 -15.92 0.60 5.95
CA PRO A 358 -17.03 0.68 6.90
C PRO A 358 -16.77 -0.01 8.25
N PHE A 359 -15.56 -0.54 8.48
CA PHE A 359 -15.19 -1.20 9.73
C PHE A 359 -13.67 -1.16 9.96
N ALA A 360 -13.25 -1.30 11.19
CA ALA A 360 -11.84 -1.44 11.56
C ALA A 360 -11.58 -2.88 12.03
N ARG A 361 -10.93 -3.70 11.19
CA ARG A 361 -10.55 -5.07 11.56
C ARG A 361 -9.19 -5.10 12.23
N VAL A 362 -9.13 -5.59 13.48
CA VAL A 362 -7.90 -5.73 14.24
C VAL A 362 -7.18 -7.03 13.85
N LEU A 363 -5.89 -6.95 13.49
CA LEU A 363 -4.99 -8.10 13.33
C LEU A 363 -4.20 -8.39 14.61
N GLY A 364 -3.84 -7.35 15.35
CA GLY A 364 -3.15 -7.49 16.61
C GLY A 364 -2.88 -6.15 17.29
N PHE A 365 -2.51 -6.21 18.57
CA PHE A 365 -2.18 -5.05 19.38
C PHE A 365 -1.22 -5.41 20.53
N ARG A 366 -0.56 -4.40 21.11
CA ARG A 366 0.25 -4.56 22.33
C ARG A 366 -0.62 -4.40 23.57
N ARG A 367 -0.42 -5.23 24.58
CA ARG A 367 -1.22 -5.19 25.84
C ARG A 367 -1.16 -3.82 26.52
N GLU A 368 -0.02 -3.18 26.45
CA GLU A 368 0.21 -1.83 26.99
C GLU A 368 -0.67 -0.77 26.31
N SER A 369 -1.17 -1.07 25.11
CA SER A 369 -2.01 -0.16 24.32
C SER A 369 -3.52 -0.39 24.51
N SER A 370 -3.93 -1.02 25.61
CA SER A 370 -5.36 -1.27 25.93
C SER A 370 -6.17 0.02 26.07
N GLU A 371 -5.55 1.10 26.56
CA GLU A 371 -6.17 2.42 26.64
C GLU A 371 -6.53 2.96 25.26
N LEU A 372 -5.65 2.77 24.27
CA LEU A 372 -5.90 3.15 22.86
C LEU A 372 -7.17 2.46 22.33
N LEU A 373 -7.31 1.15 22.56
CA LEU A 373 -8.51 0.40 22.13
C LEU A 373 -9.79 0.91 22.79
N SER A 374 -9.72 1.27 24.07
CA SER A 374 -10.84 1.85 24.80
C SER A 374 -11.26 3.20 24.23
N ARG A 375 -10.29 4.04 23.88
CA ARG A 375 -10.56 5.33 23.22
C ARG A 375 -11.13 5.16 21.82
N ILE A 376 -10.58 4.24 21.01
CA ILE A 376 -11.14 3.94 19.68
C ILE A 376 -12.61 3.54 19.82
N LYS A 377 -12.97 2.67 20.76
CA LYS A 377 -14.37 2.27 20.98
C LYS A 377 -15.30 3.44 21.35
N GLN A 378 -14.78 4.49 21.98
CA GLN A 378 -15.56 5.67 22.38
C GLN A 378 -15.71 6.69 21.25
N HIS A 379 -14.73 6.81 20.36
CA HIS A 379 -14.66 7.89 19.37
C HIS A 379 -14.82 7.42 17.92
N SER A 380 -14.67 6.11 17.66
CA SER A 380 -14.76 5.57 16.30
C SER A 380 -16.17 5.70 15.74
N ARG A 381 -16.25 6.14 14.48
CA ARG A 381 -17.49 6.21 13.70
C ARG A 381 -17.84 4.89 13.01
N ILE A 382 -16.94 3.91 13.07
CA ILE A 382 -17.09 2.59 12.47
C ILE A 382 -16.85 1.49 13.50
N PRO A 383 -17.49 0.31 13.37
CA PRO A 383 -17.30 -0.78 14.32
C PRO A 383 -15.88 -1.33 14.30
N LEU A 384 -15.37 -1.66 15.50
CA LEU A 384 -14.07 -2.31 15.69
C LEU A 384 -14.27 -3.83 15.78
N ILE A 385 -13.76 -4.57 14.78
CA ILE A 385 -13.90 -6.01 14.68
C ILE A 385 -12.64 -6.68 15.23
N THR A 386 -12.79 -7.31 16.39
CA THR A 386 -11.75 -8.11 17.03
C THR A 386 -11.96 -9.61 16.81
N LYS A 387 -13.21 -10.03 16.58
CA LYS A 387 -13.58 -11.43 16.27
C LYS A 387 -14.46 -11.47 15.04
N LEU A 388 -14.11 -12.29 14.06
CA LEU A 388 -14.91 -12.42 12.84
C LEU A 388 -16.30 -13.01 13.09
N ALA A 389 -16.46 -13.85 14.11
CA ALA A 389 -17.75 -14.42 14.47
C ALA A 389 -18.80 -13.36 14.88
N ASP A 390 -18.35 -12.24 15.43
CA ASP A 390 -19.22 -11.16 15.91
C ASP A 390 -19.55 -10.14 14.79
N ALA A 391 -18.81 -10.19 13.68
CA ALA A 391 -18.86 -9.16 12.63
C ALA A 391 -20.24 -9.06 11.96
N GLN A 392 -20.92 -10.17 11.72
CA GLN A 392 -22.23 -10.19 11.05
C GLN A 392 -23.29 -9.38 11.79
N ASN A 393 -23.17 -9.27 13.11
CA ASN A 393 -24.11 -8.51 13.94
C ASN A 393 -23.74 -7.01 14.04
N LEU A 394 -22.53 -6.65 13.64
CA LEU A 394 -21.99 -5.29 13.73
C LEU A 394 -22.04 -4.54 12.40
N LEU A 395 -22.14 -5.26 11.29
CA LEU A 395 -22.02 -4.71 9.94
C LEU A 395 -23.37 -4.77 9.22
N ASP A 396 -23.60 -3.78 8.36
CA ASP A 396 -24.65 -3.81 7.35
C ASP A 396 -24.34 -4.80 6.20
N SER A 397 -25.18 -4.87 5.19
CA SER A 397 -25.01 -5.78 4.04
C SER A 397 -23.74 -5.48 3.25
N GLU A 398 -23.41 -4.20 3.03
CA GLU A 398 -22.22 -3.78 2.31
C GLU A 398 -20.95 -4.11 3.09
N GLY A 399 -20.89 -3.78 4.37
CA GLY A 399 -19.77 -4.12 5.25
C GLY A 399 -19.54 -5.62 5.35
N ASN A 400 -20.61 -6.42 5.43
CA ASN A 400 -20.52 -7.88 5.43
C ASN A 400 -19.99 -8.43 4.10
N GLN A 401 -20.38 -7.86 2.96
CA GLN A 401 -19.85 -8.24 1.66
C GLN A 401 -18.35 -7.97 1.57
N ILE A 402 -17.91 -6.74 1.90
CA ILE A 402 -16.49 -6.33 1.88
C ILE A 402 -15.65 -7.23 2.81
N LEU A 403 -16.17 -7.55 4.00
CA LEU A 403 -15.49 -8.45 4.92
C LEU A 403 -15.41 -9.88 4.37
N SER A 404 -16.48 -10.37 3.76
CA SER A 404 -16.53 -11.69 3.14
C SER A 404 -15.50 -11.85 2.01
N GLU A 405 -15.37 -10.84 1.14
CA GLU A 405 -14.36 -10.79 0.09
C GLU A 405 -12.93 -10.85 0.69
N THR A 406 -12.71 -10.10 1.77
CA THR A 406 -11.42 -10.09 2.49
C THR A 406 -11.12 -11.44 3.15
N VAL A 407 -12.10 -12.07 3.78
CA VAL A 407 -11.95 -13.41 4.38
C VAL A 407 -11.71 -14.47 3.30
N PHE A 408 -12.46 -14.42 2.19
CA PHE A 408 -12.24 -15.31 1.05
C PHE A 408 -10.81 -15.21 0.51
N SER A 409 -10.32 -13.99 0.29
CA SER A 409 -8.96 -13.76 -0.21
C SER A 409 -7.89 -14.30 0.73
N SER A 410 -8.07 -14.13 2.04
CA SER A 410 -7.17 -14.67 3.05
C SER A 410 -7.19 -16.19 3.11
N ASN A 411 -8.36 -16.80 2.97
CA ASN A 411 -8.50 -18.26 2.89
C ASN A 411 -7.85 -18.84 1.62
N LEU A 412 -7.93 -18.12 0.49
CA LEU A 412 -7.25 -18.51 -0.74
C LEU A 412 -5.73 -18.46 -0.55
N TYR A 413 -5.20 -17.37 0.03
CA TYR A 413 -3.79 -17.24 0.37
C TYR A 413 -3.32 -18.39 1.26
N GLU A 414 -4.05 -18.67 2.34
CA GLU A 414 -3.78 -19.78 3.27
C GLU A 414 -3.81 -21.13 2.55
N LYS A 415 -4.78 -21.36 1.65
CA LYS A 415 -4.88 -22.60 0.89
C LYS A 415 -3.68 -22.81 -0.03
N LEU A 416 -3.21 -21.76 -0.68
CA LEU A 416 -2.00 -21.81 -1.51
C LEU A 416 -0.75 -22.16 -0.68
N LEU A 417 -0.60 -21.57 0.50
CA LEU A 417 0.48 -21.96 1.43
C LEU A 417 0.39 -23.42 1.84
N CYS A 418 -0.82 -23.91 2.15
CA CYS A 418 -1.01 -25.33 2.51
C CYS A 418 -0.65 -26.27 1.36
N LEU A 419 -1.04 -25.94 0.13
CA LEU A 419 -0.68 -26.73 -1.05
C LEU A 419 0.84 -26.77 -1.28
N LYS A 420 1.53 -25.66 -1.02
CA LYS A 420 2.98 -25.57 -1.17
C LYS A 420 3.75 -26.31 -0.07
N THR A 421 3.30 -26.21 1.17
CA THR A 421 4.06 -26.67 2.34
C THR A 421 3.57 -27.97 2.95
N GLY A 422 2.38 -28.46 2.54
CA GLY A 422 1.75 -29.66 3.12
C GLY A 422 1.12 -29.44 4.50
N ARG A 423 1.13 -28.21 5.04
CA ARG A 423 0.56 -27.93 6.35
C ARG A 423 -0.98 -27.96 6.35
N LYS A 424 -1.57 -28.13 7.54
CA LYS A 424 -3.03 -28.13 7.68
C LYS A 424 -3.61 -26.73 7.43
N PHE A 425 -4.73 -26.70 6.70
CA PHE A 425 -5.49 -25.47 6.47
C PHE A 425 -6.11 -24.94 7.77
N CYS A 426 -5.97 -23.65 7.99
CA CYS A 426 -6.61 -22.93 9.08
C CYS A 426 -7.46 -21.79 8.50
N HIS A 427 -8.79 -21.91 8.63
CA HIS A 427 -9.72 -20.87 8.14
C HIS A 427 -9.47 -19.55 8.85
N GLU A 428 -9.62 -18.43 8.15
CA GLU A 428 -9.33 -17.10 8.69
C GLU A 428 -10.11 -16.78 9.98
N SER A 429 -11.35 -17.28 10.10
CA SER A 429 -12.17 -17.11 11.31
C SER A 429 -11.65 -17.85 12.55
N GLN A 430 -10.72 -18.79 12.37
CA GLN A 430 -10.10 -19.56 13.46
C GLN A 430 -8.77 -18.95 13.92
N LYS A 431 -8.23 -18.01 13.14
CA LYS A 431 -7.00 -17.31 13.50
C LYS A 431 -7.25 -16.32 14.64
N GLN A 432 -6.38 -16.37 15.62
CA GLN A 432 -6.48 -15.50 16.79
C GLN A 432 -5.76 -14.17 16.54
N LEU A 433 -6.18 -13.16 17.28
CA LEU A 433 -5.48 -11.88 17.35
C LEU A 433 -4.06 -12.07 17.88
N ILE A 434 -3.13 -11.29 17.35
CA ILE A 434 -1.77 -11.19 17.88
C ILE A 434 -1.81 -10.22 19.06
N ILE A 435 -1.47 -10.71 20.24
CA ILE A 435 -1.39 -9.91 21.46
C ILE A 435 0.02 -10.06 22.02
N LEU A 436 0.78 -8.97 22.03
CA LEU A 436 2.16 -8.92 22.56
C LEU A 436 2.21 -8.21 23.92
#